data_069d555136a996dff308c06946e6037f
#
_entry.id   069d555136a996dff308c06946e6037f
#
_cell.length_a   1.000
_cell.length_b   1.000
_cell.length_c   1.000
_cell.angle_alpha   90.00
_cell.angle_beta   90.00
_cell.angle_gamma   90.00
#
_symmetry.space_group_name_H-M   'P 1'
#
loop_
_entity.id
_entity.type
_entity.pdbx_description
1 polymer ?
#
loop_
_entity_poly.entity_id
_entity_poly.type
_entity_poly.pdbx_seq_one_letter_code
_entity_poly.pdbx_strand_id
1 'polypeptide(L)'
;MGLRAILPGRHTSRRYKQHKVYPYLLRNLEVTKVNQVWATDITYIPMAKGYMYLVAIIDLKSRYVVNWSVSNSMDATWCAEALEEAIKLHGAPEIINTDQGSQFTSEEFSNCVLQQGIRLSMDGKGRAKDNAFIERLWRNVKYEKIYLNPPKDGLDLYKKLAEYFNYYN
;
A
#
# COMPACT_ATOMS: atom_id res chain seq x y z
N MET A 1 48.79 -4.59 -8.82
CA MET A 1 47.48 -4.58 -9.48
C MET A 1 46.49 -3.94 -8.54
N GLY A 2 46.04 -2.70 -8.83
CA GLY A 2 45.08 -1.99 -7.97
C GLY A 2 43.65 -2.32 -8.40
N LEU A 3 43.04 -3.29 -7.80
CA LEU A 3 41.60 -3.54 -7.93
C LEU A 3 40.84 -2.44 -7.17
N ARG A 4 40.21 -1.52 -7.88
CA ARG A 4 39.21 -0.60 -7.27
C ARG A 4 37.84 -1.24 -7.35
N ALA A 5 37.20 -1.41 -6.21
CA ALA A 5 35.79 -1.79 -6.15
C ALA A 5 34.94 -0.71 -6.86
N ILE A 6 34.13 -1.12 -7.83
CA ILE A 6 33.11 -0.26 -8.44
C ILE A 6 31.98 -0.18 -7.43
N LEU A 7 31.98 0.87 -6.61
CA LEU A 7 30.87 1.17 -5.73
C LEU A 7 29.71 1.70 -6.58
N PRO A 8 28.46 1.29 -6.32
CA PRO A 8 27.30 1.86 -6.98
C PRO A 8 27.32 3.38 -6.83
N GLY A 9 27.10 4.08 -7.94
CA GLY A 9 27.02 5.54 -7.93
C GLY A 9 25.94 6.05 -6.96
N ARG A 10 26.08 7.31 -6.53
CA ARG A 10 25.20 7.96 -5.55
C ARG A 10 23.71 7.77 -5.91
N HIS A 11 22.99 7.13 -4.99
CA HIS A 11 21.52 7.13 -4.83
C HIS A 11 20.68 7.12 -6.11
N THR A 12 20.20 5.93 -6.47
CA THR A 12 19.16 5.73 -7.50
C THR A 12 17.78 6.26 -7.06
N SER A 13 17.59 6.59 -5.80
CA SER A 13 16.37 7.19 -5.25
C SER A 13 16.44 8.74 -5.22
N ARG A 14 16.80 9.38 -6.34
CA ARG A 14 16.56 10.82 -6.45
C ARG A 14 15.06 11.05 -6.57
N ARG A 15 14.46 11.76 -5.60
CA ARG A 15 13.08 12.28 -5.71
C ARG A 15 12.95 12.99 -7.06
N TYR A 16 12.00 12.55 -7.85
CA TYR A 16 11.55 13.31 -9.01
C TYR A 16 10.96 14.62 -8.46
N LYS A 17 11.53 15.76 -8.82
CA LYS A 17 11.19 17.08 -8.23
C LYS A 17 9.73 17.52 -8.45
N GLN A 18 8.95 16.80 -9.25
CA GLN A 18 7.57 17.10 -9.61
C GLN A 18 6.53 16.32 -8.77
N HIS A 19 6.93 15.37 -7.90
CA HIS A 19 5.98 14.65 -7.07
C HIS A 19 5.45 15.53 -5.94
N LYS A 20 4.16 15.81 -5.99
CA LYS A 20 3.45 16.60 -4.97
C LYS A 20 3.31 15.74 -3.71
N VAL A 21 3.86 16.22 -2.60
CA VAL A 21 3.68 15.59 -1.30
C VAL A 21 2.54 16.30 -0.57
N TYR A 22 1.58 15.51 -0.07
CA TYR A 22 0.44 16.00 0.66
C TYR A 22 0.74 16.05 2.18
N PRO A 23 0.07 16.93 2.95
CA PRO A 23 0.31 17.05 4.37
C PRO A 23 -0.20 15.82 5.12
N TYR A 24 0.44 15.50 6.25
CA TYR A 24 -0.05 14.46 7.17
C TYR A 24 -1.24 14.98 7.98
N LEU A 25 -2.40 14.38 7.77
CA LEU A 25 -3.68 14.83 8.34
C LEU A 25 -4.09 14.09 9.62
N LEU A 26 -3.40 13.00 9.96
CA LEU A 26 -3.82 12.14 11.08
C LEU A 26 -3.23 12.55 12.45
N ARG A 27 -2.41 13.63 12.51
CA ARG A 27 -1.87 14.11 13.77
C ARG A 27 -2.99 14.57 14.69
N ASN A 28 -3.11 13.95 15.85
CA ASN A 28 -4.15 14.23 16.85
C ASN A 28 -5.59 13.99 16.35
N LEU A 29 -5.76 13.27 15.23
CA LEU A 29 -7.06 12.85 14.76
C LEU A 29 -7.49 11.57 15.48
N GLU A 30 -8.59 11.63 16.20
CA GLU A 30 -9.23 10.45 16.73
C GLU A 30 -10.11 9.80 15.65
N VAL A 31 -9.80 8.53 15.33
CA VAL A 31 -10.59 7.76 14.36
C VAL A 31 -11.76 7.11 15.09
N THR A 32 -12.94 7.68 14.99
CA THR A 32 -14.13 7.32 15.78
C THR A 32 -15.13 6.46 15.00
N LYS A 33 -15.17 6.54 13.68
CA LYS A 33 -16.15 5.84 12.83
C LYS A 33 -15.51 5.13 11.65
N VAL A 34 -16.20 4.13 11.12
CA VAL A 34 -15.87 3.43 9.87
C VAL A 34 -15.89 4.42 8.70
N ASN A 35 -15.06 4.21 7.71
CA ASN A 35 -14.87 5.08 6.53
C ASN A 35 -14.43 6.52 6.88
N GLN A 36 -13.93 6.76 8.09
CA GLN A 36 -13.29 8.03 8.41
C GLN A 36 -11.89 8.11 7.83
N VAL A 37 -11.09 7.07 8.01
CA VAL A 37 -9.72 7.00 7.49
C VAL A 37 -9.44 5.61 6.96
N TRP A 38 -9.03 5.55 5.69
CA TRP A 38 -8.40 4.36 5.13
C TRP A 38 -6.89 4.56 5.04
N ALA A 39 -6.14 3.48 5.22
CA ALA A 39 -4.71 3.45 4.93
C ALA A 39 -4.44 2.48 3.78
N THR A 40 -3.51 2.84 2.90
CA THR A 40 -3.05 1.97 1.81
C THR A 40 -1.54 1.95 1.72
N ASP A 41 -1.01 0.80 1.34
CA ASP A 41 0.42 0.57 1.16
C ASP A 41 0.63 -0.63 0.23
N ILE A 42 1.86 -0.78 -0.27
CA ILE A 42 2.26 -1.89 -1.14
C ILE A 42 3.33 -2.71 -0.45
N THR A 43 3.22 -4.03 -0.55
CA THR A 43 4.27 -4.93 -0.09
C THR A 43 4.69 -5.93 -1.16
N TYR A 44 5.92 -6.45 -1.01
CA TYR A 44 6.46 -7.51 -1.85
C TYR A 44 6.09 -8.87 -1.28
N ILE A 45 5.62 -9.76 -2.14
CA ILE A 45 5.39 -11.17 -1.82
C ILE A 45 6.44 -11.99 -2.54
N PRO A 46 7.33 -12.70 -1.82
CA PRO A 46 8.34 -13.55 -2.44
C PRO A 46 7.68 -14.74 -3.14
N MET A 47 8.14 -15.03 -4.35
CA MET A 47 7.73 -16.16 -5.16
C MET A 47 8.90 -17.11 -5.34
N ALA A 48 8.69 -18.30 -5.90
CA ALA A 48 9.76 -19.24 -6.21
C ALA A 48 10.83 -18.64 -7.15
N LYS A 49 10.40 -17.72 -8.03
CA LYS A 49 11.28 -16.88 -8.87
C LYS A 49 10.78 -15.43 -8.81
N GLY A 50 11.59 -14.53 -8.26
CA GLY A 50 11.24 -13.12 -8.14
C GLY A 50 10.20 -12.84 -7.05
N TYR A 51 9.31 -11.89 -7.30
CA TYR A 51 8.24 -11.48 -6.38
C TYR A 51 7.06 -10.88 -7.14
N MET A 52 5.93 -10.83 -6.47
CA MET A 52 4.75 -10.07 -6.88
C MET A 52 4.48 -8.95 -5.88
N TYR A 53 3.69 -7.99 -6.29
CA TYR A 53 3.26 -6.88 -5.45
C TYR A 53 1.86 -7.16 -4.93
N LEU A 54 1.62 -6.77 -3.69
CA LEU A 54 0.30 -6.77 -3.06
C LEU A 54 0.02 -5.36 -2.56
N VAL A 55 -1.03 -4.73 -3.06
CA VAL A 55 -1.63 -3.52 -2.48
C VAL A 55 -2.80 -3.94 -1.61
N ALA A 56 -3.00 -3.29 -0.47
CA ALA A 56 -4.21 -3.41 0.32
C ALA A 56 -4.64 -2.06 0.86
N ILE A 57 -5.94 -1.95 1.09
CA ILE A 57 -6.59 -0.78 1.67
C ILE A 57 -7.32 -1.26 2.92
N ILE A 58 -7.00 -0.67 4.07
CA ILE A 58 -7.56 -1.04 5.37
C ILE A 58 -8.30 0.15 5.99
N ASP A 59 -9.49 -0.08 6.51
CA ASP A 59 -10.19 0.90 7.34
C ASP A 59 -9.55 0.96 8.74
N LEU A 60 -9.11 2.13 9.17
CA LEU A 60 -8.36 2.27 10.42
C LEU A 60 -9.23 2.11 11.66
N LYS A 61 -10.55 2.24 11.57
CA LYS A 61 -11.46 2.04 12.70
C LYS A 61 -11.80 0.58 12.90
N SER A 62 -12.31 -0.08 11.88
CA SER A 62 -12.76 -1.47 11.93
C SER A 62 -11.64 -2.49 11.80
N ARG A 63 -10.52 -2.11 11.18
CA ARG A 63 -9.42 -2.98 10.73
C ARG A 63 -9.79 -3.87 9.55
N TYR A 64 -10.97 -3.68 8.99
CA TYR A 64 -11.43 -4.40 7.82
C TYR A 64 -10.58 -4.04 6.60
N VAL A 65 -10.12 -5.04 5.85
CA VAL A 65 -9.44 -4.84 4.56
C VAL A 65 -10.51 -4.63 3.51
N VAL A 66 -10.72 -3.36 3.13
CA VAL A 66 -11.81 -2.96 2.21
C VAL A 66 -11.54 -3.41 0.78
N ASN A 67 -10.27 -3.45 0.36
CA ASN A 67 -9.85 -4.05 -0.91
C ASN A 67 -8.38 -4.45 -0.88
N TRP A 68 -8.01 -5.36 -1.77
CA TRP A 68 -6.64 -5.77 -2.02
C TRP A 68 -6.49 -6.25 -3.47
N SER A 69 -5.30 -6.12 -4.01
CA SER A 69 -4.99 -6.58 -5.38
C SER A 69 -3.55 -7.03 -5.49
N VAL A 70 -3.26 -7.95 -6.42
CA VAL A 70 -1.90 -8.44 -6.72
C VAL A 70 -1.51 -8.09 -8.15
N SER A 71 -0.24 -7.73 -8.35
CA SER A 71 0.31 -7.41 -9.66
C SER A 71 1.75 -7.89 -9.78
N ASN A 72 2.22 -8.08 -11.00
CA ASN A 72 3.63 -8.28 -11.33
C ASN A 72 4.37 -6.96 -11.63
N SER A 73 3.64 -5.85 -11.71
CA SER A 73 4.18 -4.50 -11.84
C SER A 73 3.68 -3.60 -10.72
N MET A 74 4.40 -2.55 -10.40
CA MET A 74 4.09 -1.61 -9.32
C MET A 74 3.74 -0.24 -9.93
N ASP A 75 2.57 -0.18 -10.58
CA ASP A 75 2.11 0.99 -11.32
C ASP A 75 1.13 1.83 -10.50
N ALA A 76 1.10 3.15 -10.75
CA ALA A 76 0.16 4.06 -10.12
C ALA A 76 -1.29 3.77 -10.53
N THR A 77 -1.52 3.40 -11.79
CA THR A 77 -2.82 3.00 -12.34
C THR A 77 -3.42 1.85 -11.54
N TRP A 78 -2.64 0.80 -11.31
CA TRP A 78 -3.07 -0.36 -10.52
C TRP A 78 -3.48 0.02 -9.09
N CYS A 79 -2.76 0.95 -8.44
CA CYS A 79 -3.13 1.44 -7.11
C CYS A 79 -4.42 2.27 -7.14
N ALA A 80 -4.62 3.08 -8.20
CA ALA A 80 -5.84 3.85 -8.39
C ALA A 80 -7.06 2.94 -8.65
N GLU A 81 -6.93 1.93 -9.51
CA GLU A 81 -7.97 0.92 -9.78
C GLU A 81 -8.38 0.19 -8.51
N ALA A 82 -7.41 -0.23 -7.67
CA ALA A 82 -7.71 -0.87 -6.40
C ALA A 82 -8.50 0.05 -5.45
N LEU A 83 -8.21 1.35 -5.46
CA LEU A 83 -8.93 2.34 -4.67
C LEU A 83 -10.34 2.59 -5.23
N GLU A 84 -10.51 2.73 -6.53
CA GLU A 84 -11.81 2.91 -7.18
C GLU A 84 -12.74 1.75 -6.90
N GLU A 85 -12.23 0.53 -6.96
CA GLU A 85 -13.00 -0.68 -6.63
C GLU A 85 -13.41 -0.67 -5.16
N ALA A 86 -12.51 -0.31 -4.23
CA ALA A 86 -12.83 -0.17 -2.82
C ALA A 86 -13.97 0.84 -2.58
N ILE A 87 -13.88 2.01 -3.23
CA ILE A 87 -14.89 3.08 -3.12
C ILE A 87 -16.24 2.61 -3.67
N LYS A 88 -16.24 1.90 -4.79
CA LYS A 88 -17.46 1.35 -5.40
C LYS A 88 -18.17 0.36 -4.47
N LEU A 89 -17.41 -0.45 -3.73
CA LEU A 89 -17.97 -1.49 -2.85
C LEU A 89 -18.39 -0.98 -1.47
N HIS A 90 -17.64 -0.02 -0.91
CA HIS A 90 -17.76 0.39 0.50
C HIS A 90 -18.10 1.87 0.71
N GLY A 91 -18.19 2.65 -0.37
CA GLY A 91 -18.29 4.11 -0.29
C GLY A 91 -16.94 4.78 -0.07
N ALA A 92 -16.87 6.09 -0.25
CA ALA A 92 -15.64 6.85 -0.11
C ALA A 92 -15.31 7.13 1.36
N PRO A 93 -14.02 7.03 1.78
CA PRO A 93 -13.59 7.49 3.10
C PRO A 93 -13.47 9.03 3.12
N GLU A 94 -13.38 9.61 4.31
CA GLU A 94 -13.07 11.04 4.44
C GLU A 94 -11.61 11.35 4.14
N ILE A 95 -10.71 10.45 4.55
CA ILE A 95 -9.26 10.57 4.37
C ILE A 95 -8.71 9.24 3.89
N ILE A 96 -7.77 9.28 2.93
CA ILE A 96 -6.88 8.17 2.65
C ILE A 96 -5.45 8.53 3.03
N ASN A 97 -4.79 7.66 3.79
CA ASN A 97 -3.41 7.83 4.22
C ASN A 97 -2.48 6.87 3.47
N THR A 98 -1.38 7.38 2.95
CA THR A 98 -0.39 6.62 2.19
C THR A 98 1.02 6.97 2.67
N ASP A 99 2.01 6.19 2.26
CA ASP A 99 3.40 6.63 2.31
C ASP A 99 3.71 7.66 1.18
N GLN A 100 4.97 8.07 1.06
CA GLN A 100 5.44 8.96 -0.01
C GLN A 100 6.01 8.18 -1.21
N GLY A 101 5.54 6.97 -1.46
CA GLY A 101 5.93 6.16 -2.61
C GLY A 101 5.57 6.84 -3.94
N SER A 102 6.35 6.54 -4.99
CA SER A 102 6.15 7.15 -6.31
C SER A 102 4.76 6.89 -6.89
N GLN A 103 4.16 5.76 -6.57
CA GLN A 103 2.82 5.36 -6.99
C GLN A 103 1.75 6.29 -6.39
N PHE A 104 1.87 6.56 -5.09
CA PHE A 104 0.90 7.38 -4.35
C PHE A 104 1.10 8.88 -4.52
N THR A 105 2.33 9.32 -4.90
CA THR A 105 2.63 10.72 -5.20
C THR A 105 2.42 11.08 -6.68
N SER A 106 2.00 10.12 -7.51
CA SER A 106 1.68 10.34 -8.92
C SER A 106 0.43 11.23 -9.08
N GLU A 107 0.35 11.95 -10.20
CA GLU A 107 -0.84 12.72 -10.55
C GLU A 107 -2.06 11.80 -10.74
N GLU A 108 -1.85 10.62 -11.28
CA GLU A 108 -2.89 9.65 -11.54
C GLU A 108 -3.59 9.20 -10.24
N PHE A 109 -2.84 8.73 -9.26
CA PHE A 109 -3.41 8.32 -7.97
C PHE A 109 -4.00 9.51 -7.20
N SER A 110 -3.28 10.64 -7.14
CA SER A 110 -3.77 11.81 -6.40
C SER A 110 -5.03 12.40 -7.02
N ASN A 111 -5.15 12.42 -8.36
CA ASN A 111 -6.37 12.86 -9.04
C ASN A 111 -7.55 11.92 -8.77
N CYS A 112 -7.33 10.59 -8.80
CA CYS A 112 -8.33 9.61 -8.42
C CYS A 112 -8.90 9.90 -7.02
N VAL A 113 -8.04 10.13 -6.04
CA VAL A 113 -8.44 10.47 -4.66
C VAL A 113 -9.24 11.78 -4.60
N LEU A 114 -8.70 12.85 -5.18
CA LEU A 114 -9.28 14.20 -5.07
C LEU A 114 -10.60 14.34 -5.81
N GLN A 115 -10.77 13.68 -6.96
CA GLN A 115 -12.02 13.70 -7.73
C GLN A 115 -13.18 13.05 -6.98
N GLN A 116 -12.90 12.13 -6.06
CA GLN A 116 -13.89 11.51 -5.18
C GLN A 116 -14.21 12.34 -3.92
N GLY A 117 -13.63 13.54 -3.80
CA GLY A 117 -13.80 14.40 -2.61
C GLY A 117 -13.04 13.91 -1.37
N ILE A 118 -12.16 12.94 -1.53
CA ILE A 118 -11.37 12.35 -0.44
C ILE A 118 -10.15 13.24 -0.16
N ARG A 119 -9.81 13.44 1.10
CA ARG A 119 -8.58 14.14 1.50
C ARG A 119 -7.40 13.19 1.49
N LEU A 120 -6.34 13.53 0.75
CA LEU A 120 -5.12 12.74 0.70
C LEU A 120 -4.17 13.17 1.83
N SER A 121 -3.76 12.21 2.63
CA SER A 121 -2.78 12.34 3.71
C SER A 121 -1.55 11.50 3.39
N MET A 122 -0.36 12.03 3.65
CA MET A 122 0.88 11.28 3.45
C MET A 122 1.73 11.27 4.71
N ASP A 123 2.25 10.09 5.05
CA ASP A 123 3.14 9.92 6.18
C ASP A 123 4.40 10.77 6.05
N GLY A 124 4.81 11.38 7.15
CA GLY A 124 6.05 12.14 7.20
C GLY A 124 7.28 11.23 7.13
N LYS A 125 8.38 11.75 6.57
CA LYS A 125 9.68 11.05 6.58
C LYS A 125 10.08 10.63 7.99
N GLY A 126 10.32 9.33 8.21
CA GLY A 126 10.79 8.79 9.49
C GLY A 126 9.70 8.51 10.54
N ARG A 127 8.43 8.51 10.18
CA ARG A 127 7.31 8.23 11.09
C ARG A 127 6.67 6.86 10.82
N ALA A 128 7.41 5.80 11.11
CA ALA A 128 6.92 4.41 11.00
C ALA A 128 5.66 4.11 11.84
N LYS A 129 5.33 4.95 12.83
CA LYS A 129 4.14 4.75 13.68
C LYS A 129 2.82 5.08 12.97
N ASP A 130 2.87 5.90 11.95
CA ASP A 130 1.67 6.43 11.30
C ASP A 130 1.00 5.37 10.40
N ASN A 131 1.77 4.36 9.96
CA ASN A 131 1.27 3.25 9.14
C ASN A 131 1.34 1.87 9.83
N ALA A 132 1.43 1.87 11.17
CA ALA A 132 1.64 0.66 11.97
C ALA A 132 0.56 -0.43 11.75
N PHE A 133 -0.66 -0.04 11.36
CA PHE A 133 -1.75 -0.98 11.15
C PHE A 133 -1.58 -1.78 9.86
N ILE A 134 -1.19 -1.13 8.78
CA ILE A 134 -0.95 -1.82 7.52
C ILE A 134 0.39 -2.59 7.56
N GLU A 135 1.40 -2.08 8.28
CA GLU A 135 2.63 -2.83 8.54
C GLU A 135 2.35 -4.13 9.32
N ARG A 136 1.46 -4.08 10.31
CA ARG A 136 1.00 -5.28 11.03
C ARG A 136 0.25 -6.24 10.10
N LEU A 137 -0.61 -5.73 9.21
CA LEU A 137 -1.29 -6.53 8.21
C LEU A 137 -0.27 -7.28 7.33
N TRP A 138 0.77 -6.60 6.85
CA TRP A 138 1.83 -7.24 6.07
C TRP A 138 2.55 -8.34 6.83
N ARG A 139 2.84 -8.11 8.10
CA ARG A 139 3.43 -9.14 8.95
C ARG A 139 2.53 -10.35 9.04
N ASN A 140 1.25 -10.17 9.35
CA ASN A 140 0.30 -11.26 9.48
C ASN A 140 0.15 -12.04 8.17
N VAL A 141 -0.10 -11.37 7.04
CA VAL A 141 -0.18 -12.01 5.72
C VAL A 141 1.06 -12.86 5.42
N LYS A 142 2.24 -12.31 5.64
CA LYS A 142 3.50 -12.99 5.32
C LYS A 142 3.75 -14.20 6.24
N TYR A 143 3.65 -14.00 7.55
CA TYR A 143 4.02 -15.04 8.52
C TYR A 143 2.94 -16.08 8.75
N GLU A 144 1.66 -15.72 8.67
CA GLU A 144 0.55 -16.64 8.93
C GLU A 144 0.10 -17.40 7.66
N LYS A 145 0.35 -16.86 6.46
CA LYS A 145 -0.11 -17.51 5.21
C LYS A 145 1.03 -17.79 4.23
N ILE A 146 1.79 -16.77 3.82
CA ILE A 146 2.72 -16.89 2.69
C ILE A 146 3.95 -17.75 3.03
N TYR A 147 4.62 -17.47 4.15
CA TYR A 147 5.85 -18.19 4.53
C TYR A 147 5.59 -19.62 4.98
N LEU A 148 4.41 -19.91 5.54
CA LEU A 148 4.01 -21.26 5.91
C LEU A 148 3.68 -22.13 4.69
N ASN A 149 3.20 -21.52 3.62
CA ASN A 149 2.83 -22.21 2.40
C ASN A 149 3.14 -21.31 1.17
N PRO A 150 4.42 -21.26 0.75
CA PRO A 150 4.86 -20.39 -0.33
C PRO A 150 4.06 -20.63 -1.62
N PRO A 151 3.64 -19.54 -2.31
CA PRO A 151 2.87 -19.67 -3.54
C PRO A 151 3.73 -20.21 -4.69
N LYS A 152 3.14 -21.08 -5.51
CA LYS A 152 3.78 -21.68 -6.68
C LYS A 152 3.82 -20.72 -7.86
N ASP A 153 2.74 -19.98 -8.06
CA ASP A 153 2.54 -18.99 -9.14
C ASP A 153 1.59 -17.89 -8.70
N GLY A 154 1.30 -16.93 -9.60
CA GLY A 154 0.42 -15.80 -9.31
C GLY A 154 -1.03 -16.19 -9.02
N LEU A 155 -1.54 -17.24 -9.66
CA LEU A 155 -2.91 -17.73 -9.42
C LEU A 155 -3.02 -18.39 -8.04
N ASP A 156 -2.02 -19.20 -7.67
CA ASP A 156 -1.94 -19.81 -6.34
C ASP A 156 -1.81 -18.73 -5.24
N LEU A 157 -1.00 -17.68 -5.51
CA LEU A 157 -0.92 -16.52 -4.63
C LEU A 157 -2.28 -15.87 -4.43
N TYR A 158 -2.99 -15.56 -5.52
CA TYR A 158 -4.31 -14.93 -5.46
C TYR A 158 -5.29 -15.76 -4.62
N LYS A 159 -5.37 -17.06 -4.84
CA LYS A 159 -6.25 -17.97 -4.08
C LYS A 159 -5.93 -17.97 -2.58
N LYS A 160 -4.64 -18.05 -2.25
CA LYS A 160 -4.18 -18.02 -0.85
C LYS A 160 -4.50 -16.71 -0.14
N LEU A 161 -4.36 -15.59 -0.86
CA LEU A 161 -4.71 -14.28 -0.31
C LEU A 161 -6.22 -14.10 -0.17
N ALA A 162 -7.02 -14.58 -1.15
CA ALA A 162 -8.47 -14.56 -1.05
C ALA A 162 -8.98 -15.34 0.17
N GLU A 163 -8.46 -16.56 0.40
CA GLU A 163 -8.75 -17.33 1.61
C GLU A 163 -8.35 -16.58 2.89
N TYR A 164 -7.15 -15.99 2.89
CA TYR A 164 -6.63 -15.27 4.04
C TYR A 164 -7.47 -14.05 4.38
N PHE A 165 -7.78 -13.20 3.41
CA PHE A 165 -8.56 -11.98 3.65
C PHE A 165 -10.01 -12.26 4.00
N ASN A 166 -10.60 -13.34 3.48
CA ASN A 166 -11.91 -13.82 3.93
C ASN A 166 -11.91 -14.28 5.39
N TYR A 167 -10.81 -14.85 5.87
CA TYR A 167 -10.65 -15.23 7.28
C TYR A 167 -10.34 -14.02 8.17
N TYR A 168 -9.51 -13.09 7.68
CA TYR A 168 -9.05 -11.91 8.41
C TYR A 168 -10.19 -10.92 8.68
N ASN A 169 -11.10 -10.71 7.72
CA ASN A 169 -12.25 -9.82 7.77
C ASN A 169 -13.44 -10.43 8.55
#